data_c1d9ea6bd12bb5855d6796706ae39e6d
#
_entry.id   c1d9ea6bd12bb5855d6796706ae39e6d
#
_cell.length_a   1.000
_cell.length_b   1.000
_cell.length_c   1.000
_cell.angle_alpha   90.00
_cell.angle_beta   90.00
_cell.angle_gamma   90.00
#
_symmetry.space_group_name_H-M   'P 1'
#
loop_
_entity.id
_entity.type
_entity.pdbx_description
1 polymer ?
#
loop_
_entity_poly.entity_id
_entity_poly.type
_entity_poly.pdbx_seq_one_letter_code
_entity_poly.pdbx_strand_id
1 'polypeptide(L)'
;MTSWISALIWLATAAAGPAHVPDPPEQARPILVELFTSQGCPLCPAANLYLGELDEREDVIALGFAVDYWDIYGWRDTYAQPAFTERQRLYKTSLDVARVYTPQFVIDGAAEAEGRQTDAILSALQRRRMAMMAGVHVETLATGNGNHTIEVSGSPPSASEIWLAVFEPGWHTVAIEAGENAGLDMQLYNPVRALIPLGHWAGGQAEYGAALPEGTSGVIIVQGAQGGPVYGVGEFEQDSE
;
A
#
# COMPACT_ATOMS: atom_id res chain seq x y z
N MET A 1 2.21 38.84 80.37
CA MET A 1 1.10 38.24 79.63
C MET A 1 1.50 38.06 78.15
N THR A 2 2.08 36.94 77.82
CA THR A 2 2.55 36.63 76.44
C THR A 2 1.69 35.52 75.86
N SER A 3 0.86 35.91 74.89
CA SER A 3 -0.02 35.00 74.15
C SER A 3 0.75 34.33 73.06
N TRP A 4 0.80 32.98 73.07
CA TRP A 4 1.39 32.13 72.01
C TRP A 4 0.28 31.79 71.05
N ILE A 5 0.38 32.28 69.79
CA ILE A 5 -0.50 31.91 68.70
C ILE A 5 0.13 30.68 68.01
N SER A 6 -0.49 29.50 68.18
CA SER A 6 -0.10 28.28 67.49
C SER A 6 -0.66 28.30 66.06
N ALA A 7 0.21 28.39 65.05
CA ALA A 7 -0.16 28.26 63.66
C ALA A 7 -0.27 26.76 63.30
N LEU A 8 -1.46 26.29 62.93
CA LEU A 8 -1.71 24.97 62.38
C LEU A 8 -1.37 24.97 60.86
N ILE A 9 -0.32 24.25 60.50
CA ILE A 9 0.06 24.02 59.09
C ILE A 9 -0.68 22.79 58.62
N TRP A 10 -1.59 22.99 57.66
CA TRP A 10 -2.24 21.87 56.94
C TRP A 10 -1.30 21.42 55.82
N LEU A 11 -0.78 20.18 55.89
CA LEU A 11 -0.15 19.52 54.76
C LEU A 11 -1.26 19.00 53.80
N ALA A 12 -1.39 19.61 52.64
CA ALA A 12 -2.20 19.06 51.56
C ALA A 12 -1.42 17.90 50.90
N THR A 13 -1.86 16.68 51.12
CA THR A 13 -1.39 15.52 50.35
C THR A 13 -2.03 15.57 48.97
N ALA A 14 -1.25 15.92 47.94
CA ALA A 14 -1.66 15.78 46.56
C ALA A 14 -1.78 14.24 46.24
N ALA A 15 -3.00 13.75 46.05
CA ALA A 15 -3.23 12.41 45.52
C ALA A 15 -2.72 12.41 44.10
N ALA A 16 -1.68 11.62 43.80
CA ALA A 16 -1.27 11.32 42.46
C ALA A 16 -2.45 10.59 41.76
N GLY A 17 -3.03 11.20 40.72
CA GLY A 17 -3.99 10.57 39.88
C GLY A 17 -3.37 9.30 39.24
N PRO A 18 -4.21 8.34 38.78
CA PRO A 18 -3.71 7.15 38.13
C PRO A 18 -2.77 7.58 36.97
N ALA A 19 -1.59 6.98 36.94
CA ALA A 19 -0.65 7.19 35.86
C ALA A 19 -1.37 6.86 34.54
N HIS A 20 -1.42 7.83 33.62
CA HIS A 20 -1.89 7.60 32.25
C HIS A 20 -0.96 6.56 31.65
N VAL A 21 -1.47 5.33 31.48
CA VAL A 21 -0.81 4.31 30.67
C VAL A 21 -0.96 4.83 29.24
N PRO A 22 0.14 5.15 28.52
CA PRO A 22 0.01 5.55 27.14
C PRO A 22 -0.70 4.43 26.40
N ASP A 23 -1.67 4.77 25.56
CA ASP A 23 -2.32 3.83 24.66
C ASP A 23 -1.22 3.09 23.89
N PRO A 24 -1.38 1.78 23.61
CA PRO A 24 -0.44 1.05 22.79
C PRO A 24 -0.23 1.86 21.50
N PRO A 25 1.00 1.91 20.95
CA PRO A 25 1.25 2.65 19.74
C PRO A 25 0.22 2.18 18.71
N GLU A 26 -0.54 3.14 18.17
CA GLU A 26 -1.50 2.93 17.10
C GLU A 26 -0.87 1.99 16.08
N GLN A 27 -1.52 0.87 15.77
CA GLN A 27 -0.91 -0.18 14.96
C GLN A 27 -0.51 0.46 13.63
N ALA A 28 0.80 0.45 13.36
CA ALA A 28 1.31 1.01 12.13
C ALA A 28 0.65 0.26 10.97
N ARG A 29 0.02 0.99 10.04
CA ARG A 29 -0.59 0.39 8.86
C ARG A 29 0.41 -0.48 8.08
N PRO A 30 -0.03 -1.44 7.26
CA PRO A 30 0.86 -2.17 6.38
C PRO A 30 1.53 -1.23 5.35
N ILE A 31 2.69 -1.66 4.86
CA ILE A 31 3.44 -0.98 3.80
C ILE A 31 2.96 -1.52 2.45
N LEU A 32 2.56 -0.64 1.54
CA LEU A 32 2.24 -1.02 0.18
C LEU A 32 3.51 -1.29 -0.63
N VAL A 33 3.59 -2.48 -1.22
CA VAL A 33 4.63 -2.88 -2.16
C VAL A 33 4.02 -3.10 -3.52
N GLU A 34 4.47 -2.36 -4.52
CA GLU A 34 4.00 -2.46 -5.90
C GLU A 34 5.13 -3.00 -6.77
N LEU A 35 4.89 -4.13 -7.42
CA LEU A 35 5.81 -4.68 -8.42
C LEU A 35 5.34 -4.30 -9.82
N PHE A 36 6.11 -3.48 -10.53
CA PHE A 36 5.93 -3.28 -11.97
C PHE A 36 6.64 -4.40 -12.72
N THR A 37 5.85 -5.22 -13.42
CA THR A 37 6.24 -6.49 -14.03
C THR A 37 5.70 -6.64 -15.44
N SER A 38 6.10 -7.67 -16.16
CA SER A 38 5.45 -8.10 -17.41
C SER A 38 5.71 -9.58 -17.68
N GLN A 39 4.72 -10.25 -18.27
CA GLN A 39 4.85 -11.61 -18.79
C GLN A 39 5.93 -11.72 -19.90
N GLY A 40 6.19 -10.63 -20.62
CA GLY A 40 7.24 -10.55 -21.65
C GLY A 40 8.65 -10.29 -21.11
N CYS A 41 8.81 -9.95 -19.84
CA CYS A 41 10.09 -9.57 -19.26
C CYS A 41 10.86 -10.79 -18.72
N PRO A 42 12.06 -11.12 -19.21
CA PRO A 42 12.77 -12.36 -18.81
C PRO A 42 13.30 -12.33 -17.37
N LEU A 43 13.37 -11.17 -16.72
CA LEU A 43 13.79 -11.01 -15.33
C LEU A 43 12.61 -11.00 -14.34
N CYS A 44 11.38 -10.91 -14.85
CA CYS A 44 10.19 -10.73 -14.04
C CYS A 44 9.68 -12.00 -13.32
N PRO A 45 9.87 -13.24 -13.81
CA PRO A 45 9.39 -14.42 -13.10
C PRO A 45 9.90 -14.52 -11.66
N ALA A 46 11.20 -14.32 -11.43
CA ALA A 46 11.77 -14.36 -10.09
C ALA A 46 11.26 -13.23 -9.17
N ALA A 47 10.99 -12.04 -9.73
CA ALA A 47 10.46 -10.92 -8.97
C ALA A 47 9.00 -11.14 -8.54
N ASN A 48 8.18 -11.81 -9.35
CA ASN A 48 6.82 -12.20 -8.96
C ASN A 48 6.81 -13.22 -7.82
N LEU A 49 7.74 -14.20 -7.83
CA LEU A 49 7.89 -15.13 -6.70
C LEU A 49 8.26 -14.37 -5.42
N TYR A 50 9.20 -13.45 -5.52
CA TYR A 50 9.62 -12.65 -4.37
C TYR A 50 8.50 -11.69 -3.87
N LEU A 51 7.64 -11.21 -4.75
CA LEU A 51 6.45 -10.43 -4.36
C LEU A 51 5.54 -11.25 -3.43
N GLY A 52 5.29 -12.52 -3.75
CA GLY A 52 4.51 -13.42 -2.88
C GLY A 52 5.19 -13.68 -1.53
N GLU A 53 6.52 -13.87 -1.52
CA GLU A 53 7.29 -14.00 -0.26
C GLU A 53 7.19 -12.74 0.62
N LEU A 54 7.11 -11.55 0.00
CA LEU A 54 6.94 -10.29 0.75
C LEU A 54 5.55 -10.16 1.37
N ASP A 55 4.51 -10.68 0.73
CA ASP A 55 3.13 -10.64 1.23
C ASP A 55 2.86 -11.61 2.39
N GLU A 56 3.75 -12.61 2.61
CA GLU A 56 3.68 -13.46 3.81
C GLU A 56 3.94 -12.67 5.11
N ARG A 57 4.39 -11.43 4.99
CA ARG A 57 4.65 -10.55 6.13
C ARG A 57 3.36 -9.82 6.51
N GLU A 58 2.94 -9.91 7.76
CA GLU A 58 1.76 -9.20 8.31
C GLU A 58 1.80 -7.67 8.13
N ASP A 59 2.99 -7.12 7.86
CA ASP A 59 3.22 -5.69 7.73
C ASP A 59 3.35 -5.20 6.28
N VAL A 60 2.98 -6.02 5.29
CA VAL A 60 3.10 -5.72 3.86
C VAL A 60 1.80 -6.07 3.14
N ILE A 61 1.40 -5.23 2.20
CA ILE A 61 0.42 -5.51 1.15
C ILE A 61 1.17 -5.48 -0.17
N ALA A 62 1.16 -6.58 -0.91
CA ALA A 62 1.92 -6.73 -2.14
C ALA A 62 1.00 -6.84 -3.36
N LEU A 63 1.20 -5.99 -4.38
CA LEU A 63 0.40 -5.92 -5.60
C LEU A 63 1.27 -5.99 -6.86
N GLY A 64 0.87 -6.81 -7.84
CA GLY A 64 1.53 -6.93 -9.14
C GLY A 64 0.88 -6.06 -10.21
N PHE A 65 1.61 -5.11 -10.78
CA PHE A 65 1.15 -4.21 -11.85
C PHE A 65 1.83 -4.58 -13.18
N ALA A 66 1.08 -5.18 -14.11
CA ALA A 66 1.61 -5.56 -15.41
C ALA A 66 1.65 -4.37 -16.37
N VAL A 67 2.83 -4.06 -16.90
CA VAL A 67 3.06 -2.95 -17.85
C VAL A 67 2.97 -3.45 -19.30
N ASP A 68 2.52 -2.59 -20.21
CA ASP A 68 2.20 -2.93 -21.60
C ASP A 68 3.35 -2.70 -22.62
N TYR A 69 4.44 -2.06 -22.22
CA TYR A 69 5.50 -1.72 -23.17
C TYR A 69 6.38 -2.92 -23.59
N TRP A 70 6.19 -4.10 -22.98
CA TRP A 70 6.80 -5.35 -23.39
C TRP A 70 6.03 -6.09 -24.50
N ASP A 71 4.77 -5.75 -24.75
CA ASP A 71 3.90 -6.40 -25.75
C ASP A 71 4.49 -6.36 -27.17
N ILE A 72 5.34 -5.38 -27.46
CA ILE A 72 6.02 -5.26 -28.76
C ILE A 72 7.02 -6.39 -29.06
N TYR A 73 7.40 -7.19 -28.07
CA TYR A 73 8.36 -8.30 -28.20
C TYR A 73 7.69 -9.66 -28.49
N GLY A 74 6.45 -9.66 -28.98
CA GLY A 74 5.79 -10.83 -29.54
C GLY A 74 4.88 -11.62 -28.58
N TRP A 75 4.69 -11.13 -27.38
CA TRP A 75 3.70 -11.65 -26.42
C TRP A 75 2.90 -10.50 -25.83
N ARG A 76 1.57 -10.60 -25.93
CA ARG A 76 0.68 -9.64 -25.28
C ARG A 76 0.37 -10.10 -23.86
N ASP A 77 0.79 -9.30 -22.89
CA ASP A 77 0.54 -9.57 -21.47
C ASP A 77 -0.97 -9.47 -21.17
N THR A 78 -1.54 -10.53 -20.61
CA THR A 78 -2.99 -10.66 -20.38
C THR A 78 -3.48 -9.82 -19.19
N TYR A 79 -2.58 -9.31 -18.37
CA TYR A 79 -2.85 -8.42 -17.22
C TYR A 79 -2.43 -6.98 -17.49
N ALA A 80 -1.64 -6.73 -18.53
CA ALA A 80 -1.11 -5.40 -18.79
C ALA A 80 -2.19 -4.36 -19.12
N GLN A 81 -2.01 -3.18 -18.56
CA GLN A 81 -2.86 -2.04 -18.86
C GLN A 81 -2.03 -0.75 -19.00
N PRO A 82 -2.40 0.15 -19.95
CA PRO A 82 -1.74 1.45 -20.09
C PRO A 82 -1.72 2.27 -18.81
N ALA A 83 -2.77 2.18 -17.98
CA ALA A 83 -2.87 2.86 -16.70
C ALA A 83 -1.75 2.47 -15.73
N PHE A 84 -1.27 1.22 -15.76
CA PHE A 84 -0.18 0.76 -14.90
C PHE A 84 1.17 1.28 -15.37
N THR A 85 1.38 1.36 -16.69
CA THR A 85 2.54 2.02 -17.26
C THR A 85 2.57 3.52 -16.92
N GLU A 86 1.42 4.20 -16.96
CA GLU A 86 1.35 5.61 -16.54
C GLU A 86 1.63 5.76 -15.03
N ARG A 87 1.12 4.87 -14.17
CA ARG A 87 1.46 4.85 -12.75
C ARG A 87 2.97 4.71 -12.53
N GLN A 88 3.62 3.81 -13.26
CA GLN A 88 5.09 3.66 -13.21
C GLN A 88 5.81 4.94 -13.66
N ARG A 89 5.29 5.65 -14.68
CA ARG A 89 5.86 6.93 -15.14
C ARG A 89 5.71 8.04 -14.11
N LEU A 90 4.63 8.07 -13.34
CA LEU A 90 4.51 8.98 -12.20
C LEU A 90 5.61 8.71 -11.19
N TYR A 91 5.85 7.46 -10.83
CA TYR A 91 6.94 7.07 -9.93
C TYR A 91 8.33 7.39 -10.49
N LYS A 92 8.52 7.22 -11.80
CA LYS A 92 9.77 7.66 -12.43
C LYS A 92 10.06 9.14 -12.12
N THR A 93 9.03 9.98 -12.14
CA THR A 93 9.19 11.42 -11.90
C THR A 93 9.31 11.74 -10.42
N SER A 94 8.43 11.19 -9.56
CA SER A 94 8.40 11.49 -8.12
C SER A 94 9.60 10.94 -7.36
N LEU A 95 10.18 9.82 -7.81
CA LEU A 95 11.36 9.18 -7.21
C LEU A 95 12.68 9.49 -7.93
N ASP A 96 12.65 10.37 -8.93
CA ASP A 96 13.82 10.76 -9.74
C ASP A 96 14.57 9.58 -10.38
N VAL A 97 13.80 8.60 -10.91
CA VAL A 97 14.36 7.43 -11.58
C VAL A 97 14.70 7.76 -13.03
N ALA A 98 15.88 7.39 -13.49
CA ALA A 98 16.39 7.78 -14.83
C ALA A 98 15.49 7.25 -15.97
N ARG A 99 14.89 6.07 -15.83
CA ARG A 99 14.03 5.43 -16.83
C ARG A 99 13.01 4.48 -16.17
N VAL A 100 11.90 4.19 -16.84
CA VAL A 100 11.03 3.05 -16.50
C VAL A 100 11.76 1.75 -16.85
N TYR A 101 11.58 0.70 -16.03
CA TYR A 101 12.17 -0.62 -16.23
C TYR A 101 11.38 -1.70 -15.48
N THR A 102 11.56 -2.95 -15.84
CA THR A 102 11.02 -4.09 -15.12
C THR A 102 12.11 -5.14 -14.86
N PRO A 103 12.00 -5.89 -13.77
CA PRO A 103 11.05 -5.73 -12.66
C PRO A 103 11.47 -4.56 -11.74
N GLN A 104 10.52 -3.72 -11.35
CA GLN A 104 10.74 -2.59 -10.42
C GLN A 104 9.79 -2.73 -9.22
N PHE A 105 10.34 -2.72 -8.01
CA PHE A 105 9.56 -2.58 -6.79
C PHE A 105 9.47 -1.11 -6.39
N VAL A 106 8.26 -0.68 -6.01
CA VAL A 106 8.01 0.62 -5.39
C VAL A 106 7.43 0.37 -4.00
N ILE A 107 8.02 0.98 -3.00
CA ILE A 107 7.68 0.80 -1.59
C ILE A 107 7.01 2.08 -1.09
N ASP A 108 5.70 1.99 -0.79
CA ASP A 108 4.87 3.12 -0.31
C ASP A 108 4.99 4.40 -1.15
N GLY A 109 5.27 4.31 -2.45
CA GLY A 109 5.50 5.49 -3.30
C GLY A 109 6.68 6.38 -2.85
N ALA A 110 7.53 5.90 -1.95
CA ALA A 110 8.60 6.68 -1.29
C ALA A 110 10.01 6.16 -1.56
N ALA A 111 10.15 4.96 -2.08
CA ALA A 111 11.41 4.35 -2.48
C ALA A 111 11.19 3.35 -3.61
N GLU A 112 12.24 3.07 -4.38
CA GLU A 112 12.21 2.04 -5.41
C GLU A 112 13.46 1.17 -5.37
N ALA A 113 13.38 -0.02 -5.95
CA ALA A 113 14.51 -0.92 -6.14
C ALA A 113 14.31 -1.85 -7.34
N GLU A 114 15.40 -2.24 -8.01
CA GLU A 114 15.38 -3.28 -9.03
C GLU A 114 15.01 -4.63 -8.42
N GLY A 115 14.19 -5.42 -9.13
CA GLY A 115 13.61 -6.67 -8.63
C GLY A 115 14.58 -7.76 -8.21
N ARG A 116 15.87 -7.65 -8.56
CA ARG A 116 16.92 -8.58 -8.12
C ARG A 116 17.67 -8.10 -6.87
N GLN A 117 17.41 -6.89 -6.42
CA GLN A 117 18.11 -6.26 -5.29
C GLN A 117 17.31 -6.46 -3.99
N THR A 118 17.14 -7.71 -3.55
CA THR A 118 16.34 -8.06 -2.37
C THR A 118 16.77 -7.31 -1.11
N ASP A 119 18.07 -7.14 -0.89
CA ASP A 119 18.60 -6.37 0.26
C ASP A 119 18.20 -4.89 0.20
N ALA A 120 18.15 -4.30 -1.00
CA ALA A 120 17.70 -2.92 -1.18
C ALA A 120 16.20 -2.78 -0.88
N ILE A 121 15.40 -3.77 -1.32
CA ILE A 121 13.94 -3.82 -1.04
C ILE A 121 13.70 -3.94 0.47
N LEU A 122 14.36 -4.89 1.16
CA LEU A 122 14.24 -5.06 2.61
C LEU A 122 14.70 -3.82 3.38
N SER A 123 15.79 -3.19 2.94
CA SER A 123 16.26 -1.93 3.53
C SER A 123 15.28 -0.78 3.33
N ALA A 124 14.60 -0.72 2.17
CA ALA A 124 13.58 0.27 1.89
C ALA A 124 12.34 0.06 2.77
N LEU A 125 11.87 -1.19 2.93
CA LEU A 125 10.79 -1.56 3.86
C LEU A 125 11.12 -1.11 5.29
N GLN A 126 12.32 -1.43 5.78
CA GLN A 126 12.74 -1.05 7.12
C GLN A 126 12.78 0.48 7.31
N ARG A 127 13.37 1.22 6.36
CA ARG A 127 13.38 2.69 6.40
C ARG A 127 11.96 3.25 6.38
N ARG A 128 11.09 2.68 5.55
CA ARG A 128 9.70 3.14 5.46
C ARG A 128 8.93 2.91 6.75
N ARG A 129 9.10 1.75 7.38
CA ARG A 129 8.52 1.43 8.69
C ARG A 129 8.89 2.48 9.75
N MET A 130 10.16 2.87 9.79
CA MET A 130 10.66 3.87 10.74
C MET A 130 10.20 5.30 10.42
N ALA A 131 9.88 5.60 9.16
CA ALA A 131 9.46 6.92 8.69
C ALA A 131 7.93 7.08 8.59
N MET A 132 7.15 6.03 8.88
CA MET A 132 5.70 6.10 8.81
C MET A 132 5.17 7.12 9.83
N MET A 133 4.29 7.99 9.33
CA MET A 133 3.56 8.95 10.16
C MET A 133 2.16 8.42 10.39
N ALA A 134 1.71 8.41 11.63
CA ALA A 134 0.31 8.23 11.97
C ALA A 134 -0.50 9.44 11.47
N GLY A 135 -1.79 9.26 11.24
CA GLY A 135 -2.69 10.39 11.00
C GLY A 135 -3.57 10.27 9.76
N VAL A 136 -3.47 9.17 9.01
CA VAL A 136 -4.43 8.80 7.96
C VAL A 136 -4.94 7.39 8.24
N HIS A 137 -6.26 7.28 8.40
CA HIS A 137 -6.97 6.03 8.66
C HIS A 137 -7.85 5.71 7.48
N VAL A 138 -7.87 4.45 7.09
CA VAL A 138 -8.74 3.92 6.04
C VAL A 138 -9.45 2.70 6.60
N GLU A 139 -10.77 2.75 6.62
CA GLU A 139 -11.62 1.63 7.02
C GLU A 139 -12.48 1.22 5.83
N THR A 140 -12.68 -0.08 5.66
CA THR A 140 -13.52 -0.63 4.60
C THR A 140 -14.56 -1.52 5.24
N LEU A 141 -15.82 -1.30 4.91
CA LEU A 141 -16.97 -2.01 5.47
C LEU A 141 -17.76 -2.68 4.35
N ALA A 142 -17.87 -4.00 4.39
CA ALA A 142 -18.71 -4.74 3.47
C ALA A 142 -20.19 -4.42 3.76
N THR A 143 -20.93 -3.99 2.74
CA THR A 143 -22.38 -3.67 2.83
C THR A 143 -23.25 -4.71 2.13
N GLY A 144 -22.63 -5.80 1.66
CA GLY A 144 -23.28 -6.93 1.00
C GLY A 144 -23.33 -6.83 -0.53
N ASN A 145 -23.47 -7.97 -1.18
CA ASN A 145 -23.49 -8.10 -2.64
C ASN A 145 -22.25 -7.50 -3.34
N GLY A 146 -21.06 -7.66 -2.75
CA GLY A 146 -19.80 -7.09 -3.29
C GLY A 146 -19.68 -5.58 -3.17
N ASN A 147 -20.62 -4.90 -2.49
CA ASN A 147 -20.54 -3.47 -2.23
C ASN A 147 -19.82 -3.21 -0.91
N HIS A 148 -19.05 -2.13 -0.90
CA HIS A 148 -18.30 -1.68 0.26
C HIS A 148 -18.42 -0.17 0.44
N THR A 149 -18.47 0.25 1.70
CA THR A 149 -18.24 1.64 2.10
C THR A 149 -16.80 1.80 2.54
N ILE A 150 -16.16 2.87 2.11
CA ILE A 150 -14.77 3.22 2.39
C ILE A 150 -14.77 4.52 3.17
N GLU A 151 -14.31 4.48 4.40
CA GLU A 151 -14.13 5.68 5.23
C GLU A 151 -12.65 6.07 5.28
N VAL A 152 -12.36 7.31 4.91
CA VAL A 152 -11.02 7.90 5.00
C VAL A 152 -11.08 9.05 5.99
N SER A 153 -10.18 9.04 6.97
CA SER A 153 -10.14 10.10 7.99
C SER A 153 -8.71 10.50 8.35
N GLY A 154 -8.57 11.71 8.91
CA GLY A 154 -7.30 12.20 9.41
C GLY A 154 -6.78 13.46 8.70
N SER A 155 -5.45 13.62 8.73
CA SER A 155 -4.77 14.81 8.21
C SER A 155 -3.50 14.40 7.44
N PRO A 156 -3.57 14.31 6.10
CA PRO A 156 -2.39 13.99 5.30
C PRO A 156 -1.40 15.15 5.29
N PRO A 157 -0.09 14.88 5.10
CA PRO A 157 0.94 15.94 4.99
C PRO A 157 0.73 16.88 3.79
N SER A 158 0.02 16.42 2.75
CA SER A 158 -0.31 17.20 1.56
C SER A 158 -1.63 16.71 0.96
N ALA A 159 -2.18 17.49 0.01
CA ALA A 159 -3.33 17.03 -0.79
C ALA A 159 -3.04 15.66 -1.41
N SER A 160 -4.00 14.76 -1.30
CA SER A 160 -3.87 13.36 -1.66
C SER A 160 -4.86 12.97 -2.73
N GLU A 161 -4.53 11.94 -3.47
CA GLU A 161 -5.38 11.20 -4.38
C GLU A 161 -5.78 9.88 -3.71
N ILE A 162 -7.03 9.48 -3.88
CA ILE A 162 -7.53 8.21 -3.37
C ILE A 162 -7.75 7.29 -4.55
N TRP A 163 -7.13 6.12 -4.49
CA TRP A 163 -7.19 5.09 -5.50
C TRP A 163 -7.75 3.80 -4.93
N LEU A 164 -8.50 3.06 -5.74
CA LEU A 164 -8.86 1.68 -5.52
C LEU A 164 -8.08 0.82 -6.52
N ALA A 165 -7.19 -0.04 -6.01
CA ALA A 165 -6.58 -1.11 -6.77
C ALA A 165 -7.42 -2.37 -6.61
N VAL A 166 -8.01 -2.87 -7.70
CA VAL A 166 -8.75 -4.15 -7.75
C VAL A 166 -7.80 -5.21 -8.28
N PHE A 167 -7.66 -6.33 -7.58
CA PHE A 167 -6.73 -7.39 -7.92
C PHE A 167 -7.34 -8.78 -7.76
N GLU A 168 -6.78 -9.78 -8.40
CA GLU A 168 -7.11 -11.19 -8.19
C GLU A 168 -6.20 -11.72 -7.07
N PRO A 169 -6.74 -12.17 -5.91
CA PRO A 169 -5.91 -12.54 -4.77
C PRO A 169 -5.16 -13.87 -5.00
N GLY A 170 -3.94 -13.93 -4.47
CA GLY A 170 -3.10 -15.12 -4.46
C GLY A 170 -2.33 -15.35 -5.76
N TRP A 171 -1.99 -16.63 -6.00
CA TRP A 171 -1.16 -17.05 -7.13
C TRP A 171 -1.98 -17.34 -8.37
N HIS A 172 -1.51 -16.83 -9.52
CA HIS A 172 -2.09 -17.06 -10.83
C HIS A 172 -1.03 -17.55 -11.81
N THR A 173 -1.32 -18.64 -12.52
CA THR A 173 -0.40 -19.22 -13.50
C THR A 173 -0.82 -18.83 -14.89
N VAL A 174 0.12 -18.32 -15.69
CA VAL A 174 -0.08 -17.99 -17.10
C VAL A 174 0.94 -18.76 -17.95
N ALA A 175 0.44 -19.60 -18.88
CA ALA A 175 1.29 -20.24 -19.87
C ALA A 175 1.69 -19.23 -20.95
N ILE A 176 2.99 -18.96 -21.09
CA ILE A 176 3.53 -18.01 -22.06
C ILE A 176 3.85 -18.74 -23.36
N GLU A 177 3.10 -18.45 -24.42
CA GLU A 177 3.21 -19.18 -25.70
C GLU A 177 4.22 -18.52 -26.66
N ALA A 178 4.59 -17.25 -26.46
CA ALA A 178 5.49 -16.53 -27.36
C ALA A 178 6.33 -15.47 -26.63
N GLY A 179 7.25 -14.81 -27.32
CA GLY A 179 8.14 -13.78 -26.76
C GLY A 179 9.30 -14.35 -25.95
N GLU A 180 9.92 -13.52 -25.12
CA GLU A 180 11.16 -13.87 -24.40
C GLU A 180 10.98 -14.96 -23.33
N ASN A 181 9.78 -15.11 -22.80
CA ASN A 181 9.42 -16.12 -21.79
C ASN A 181 8.65 -17.31 -22.39
N ALA A 182 8.67 -17.51 -23.71
CA ALA A 182 7.96 -18.60 -24.38
C ALA A 182 8.27 -19.97 -23.74
N GLY A 183 7.23 -20.73 -23.44
CA GLY A 183 7.31 -22.07 -22.83
C GLY A 183 7.39 -22.06 -21.30
N LEU A 184 7.31 -20.89 -20.63
CA LEU A 184 7.22 -20.80 -19.19
C LEU A 184 5.76 -20.77 -18.73
N ASP A 185 5.48 -21.45 -17.61
CA ASP A 185 4.29 -21.24 -16.79
C ASP A 185 4.64 -20.19 -15.72
N MET A 186 4.40 -18.91 -16.05
CA MET A 186 4.75 -17.79 -15.19
C MET A 186 3.77 -17.66 -14.04
N GLN A 187 4.30 -17.58 -12.83
CA GLN A 187 3.53 -17.32 -11.63
C GLN A 187 3.41 -15.81 -11.42
N LEU A 188 2.19 -15.33 -11.22
CA LEU A 188 1.89 -13.95 -10.85
C LEU A 188 1.25 -13.96 -9.47
N TYR A 189 1.60 -12.99 -8.62
CA TYR A 189 1.03 -12.83 -7.29
C TYR A 189 0.21 -11.54 -7.19
N ASN A 190 -1.01 -11.63 -6.65
CA ASN A 190 -1.94 -10.51 -6.52
C ASN A 190 -1.96 -9.59 -7.76
N PRO A 191 -2.17 -10.11 -8.97
CA PRO A 191 -2.15 -9.28 -10.17
C PRO A 191 -3.31 -8.29 -10.19
N VAL A 192 -2.99 -7.01 -10.34
CA VAL A 192 -3.98 -5.93 -10.40
C VAL A 192 -4.72 -5.98 -11.73
N ARG A 193 -6.06 -5.83 -11.68
CA ARG A 193 -6.98 -5.80 -12.82
C ARG A 193 -7.47 -4.40 -13.16
N ALA A 194 -7.57 -3.53 -12.15
CA ALA A 194 -7.96 -2.15 -12.36
C ALA A 194 -7.35 -1.24 -11.30
N LEU A 195 -7.06 0.01 -11.71
CA LEU A 195 -6.69 1.09 -10.81
C LEU A 195 -7.68 2.24 -11.04
N ILE A 196 -8.53 2.49 -10.06
CA ILE A 196 -9.70 3.37 -10.18
C ILE A 196 -9.48 4.60 -9.30
N PRO A 197 -9.50 5.83 -9.86
CA PRO A 197 -9.44 7.03 -9.05
C PRO A 197 -10.80 7.23 -8.36
N LEU A 198 -10.80 7.35 -7.04
CA LEU A 198 -12.00 7.67 -6.26
C LEU A 198 -12.16 9.18 -6.02
N GLY A 199 -11.07 9.93 -6.02
CA GLY A 199 -11.11 11.38 -5.88
C GLY A 199 -9.86 11.98 -5.22
N HIS A 200 -10.01 13.26 -4.86
CA HIS A 200 -8.98 14.01 -4.13
C HIS A 200 -9.43 14.20 -2.69
N TRP A 201 -8.46 14.20 -1.77
CA TRP A 201 -8.72 14.38 -0.35
C TRP A 201 -7.61 15.22 0.30
N ALA A 202 -8.02 16.18 1.11
CA ALA A 202 -7.11 17.14 1.76
C ALA A 202 -7.20 17.08 3.31
N GLY A 203 -7.80 16.01 3.84
CA GLY A 203 -8.00 15.81 5.28
C GLY A 203 -9.45 15.89 5.72
N GLY A 204 -9.68 15.58 7.00
CA GLY A 204 -11.02 15.45 7.59
C GLY A 204 -11.59 14.05 7.40
N GLN A 205 -12.92 13.94 7.30
CA GLN A 205 -13.63 12.69 6.99
C GLN A 205 -14.16 12.73 5.57
N ALA A 206 -14.04 11.61 4.86
CA ALA A 206 -14.60 11.40 3.54
C ALA A 206 -15.09 9.95 3.42
N GLU A 207 -16.15 9.75 2.67
CA GLU A 207 -16.77 8.45 2.41
C GLU A 207 -16.85 8.21 0.90
N TYR A 208 -16.54 6.97 0.51
CA TYR A 208 -16.61 6.51 -0.88
C TYR A 208 -17.35 5.17 -0.92
N GLY A 209 -17.96 4.86 -2.06
CA GLY A 209 -18.53 3.55 -2.32
C GLY A 209 -17.75 2.83 -3.40
N ALA A 210 -17.59 1.52 -3.27
CA ALA A 210 -17.03 0.66 -4.30
C ALA A 210 -17.82 -0.64 -4.42
N ALA A 211 -17.82 -1.22 -5.63
CA ALA A 211 -18.30 -2.56 -5.88
C ALA A 211 -17.14 -3.37 -6.47
N LEU A 212 -16.85 -4.52 -5.87
CA LEU A 212 -15.82 -5.43 -6.35
C LEU A 212 -16.44 -6.53 -7.21
N PRO A 213 -15.85 -6.86 -8.36
CA PRO A 213 -16.23 -8.07 -9.12
C PRO A 213 -16.00 -9.32 -8.28
N GLU A 214 -16.83 -10.35 -8.52
CA GLU A 214 -16.66 -11.67 -7.91
C GLU A 214 -15.26 -12.25 -8.16
N GLY A 215 -14.66 -12.84 -7.13
CA GLY A 215 -13.31 -13.42 -7.20
C GLY A 215 -12.17 -12.40 -7.17
N THR A 216 -12.48 -11.11 -6.92
CA THR A 216 -11.47 -10.07 -6.74
C THR A 216 -11.46 -9.53 -5.32
N SER A 217 -10.36 -8.88 -4.96
CA SER A 217 -10.22 -8.09 -3.75
C SER A 217 -9.79 -6.66 -4.08
N GLY A 218 -9.71 -5.79 -3.10
CA GLY A 218 -9.37 -4.39 -3.29
C GLY A 218 -8.45 -3.83 -2.22
N VAL A 219 -7.63 -2.86 -2.62
CA VAL A 219 -6.82 -2.04 -1.71
C VAL A 219 -7.12 -0.58 -1.99
N ILE A 220 -7.49 0.15 -0.95
CA ILE A 220 -7.58 1.62 -0.98
C ILE A 220 -6.20 2.18 -0.72
N ILE A 221 -5.78 3.11 -1.57
CA ILE A 221 -4.47 3.76 -1.49
C ILE A 221 -4.72 5.27 -1.37
N VAL A 222 -4.36 5.84 -0.22
CA VAL A 222 -4.34 7.30 -0.02
C VAL A 222 -2.92 7.78 -0.26
N GLN A 223 -2.70 8.48 -1.34
CA GLN A 223 -1.38 8.81 -1.86
C GLN A 223 -1.23 10.31 -2.11
N GLY A 224 -0.06 10.85 -1.81
CA GLY A 224 0.31 12.20 -2.23
C GLY A 224 0.19 12.37 -3.74
N ALA A 225 -0.28 13.53 -4.19
CA ALA A 225 -0.53 13.80 -5.62
C ALA A 225 0.71 13.48 -6.49
N GLN A 226 0.43 13.11 -7.75
CA GLN A 226 1.45 12.82 -8.77
C GLN A 226 2.45 11.72 -8.38
N GLY A 227 1.96 10.63 -7.79
CA GLY A 227 2.79 9.49 -7.40
C GLY A 227 3.69 9.76 -6.20
N GLY A 228 3.29 10.67 -5.31
CA GLY A 228 3.96 10.92 -4.04
C GLY A 228 3.85 9.75 -3.06
N PRO A 229 4.32 9.93 -1.82
CA PRO A 229 4.28 8.88 -0.80
C PRO A 229 2.85 8.44 -0.47
N VAL A 230 2.70 7.16 -0.14
CA VAL A 230 1.44 6.61 0.39
C VAL A 230 1.32 6.99 1.88
N TYR A 231 0.18 7.55 2.26
CA TYR A 231 -0.13 7.99 3.61
C TYR A 231 -1.07 7.04 4.35
N GLY A 232 -1.97 6.36 3.62
CA GLY A 232 -2.91 5.39 4.15
C GLY A 232 -3.17 4.26 3.18
N VAL A 233 -3.43 3.06 3.71
CA VAL A 233 -3.93 1.92 2.94
C VAL A 233 -5.02 1.23 3.76
N GLY A 234 -6.00 0.64 3.06
CA GLY A 234 -7.03 -0.21 3.64
C GLY A 234 -7.33 -1.34 2.68
N GLU A 235 -7.41 -2.57 3.20
CA GLU A 235 -7.80 -3.74 2.42
C GLU A 235 -9.28 -3.99 2.58
N PHE A 236 -9.91 -4.50 1.55
CA PHE A 236 -11.28 -5.02 1.67
C PHE A 236 -11.26 -6.37 2.37
N GLU A 237 -11.99 -6.47 3.47
CA GLU A 237 -12.22 -7.77 4.10
C GLU A 237 -12.94 -8.67 3.11
N GLN A 238 -12.43 -9.89 2.91
CA GLN A 238 -13.15 -10.90 2.15
C GLN A 238 -14.36 -11.32 2.96
N ASP A 239 -15.54 -11.34 2.33
CA ASP A 239 -16.72 -11.92 2.95
C ASP A 239 -16.36 -13.35 3.38
N SER A 240 -16.29 -13.61 4.69
CA SER A 240 -16.14 -14.96 5.23
C SER A 240 -17.42 -15.73 4.90
N GLU A 241 -17.33 -16.68 3.97
CA GLU A 241 -18.40 -17.65 3.71
C GLU A 241 -18.75 -18.48 4.95
#